data_dd91169118985c70a7322611b752ae07
#
_entry.id   dd91169118985c70a7322611b752ae07
#
_cell.length_a   1.000
_cell.length_b   1.000
_cell.length_c   1.000
_cell.angle_alpha   90.00
_cell.angle_beta   90.00
_cell.angle_gamma   90.00
#
_symmetry.space_group_name_H-M   'P 1'
#
loop_
_entity.id
_entity.type
_entity.pdbx_description
1 polymer ?
#
loop_
_entity_poly.entity_id
_entity_poly.type
_entity_poly.pdbx_seq_one_letter_code
_entity_poly.pdbx_strand_id
1 'polypeptide(L)'
;MTDLSVFPITAKWPAQHPERLQLYSLPTPNGVKVSIMLEETGLPYEVHRVGFDKNDQMSPEFLSLNPNNKIPAILDPQGPDGKPLALWESGAILIYLADKTGKFIPADLAGRYETIQWLMFQMGGVGPMFGQVGFFNKFAGKSYEDKRPRDRYVAESKRLLGVLEGRLSDRTWIMGDGYTIADIAIFPWVRNLIGFYEAGELVEIANFPNVIRALDAFVARPAVAKGLLIPG
;
A
#
# COMPACT_ATOMS: atom_id res chain seq x y z
N MET A 1 -19.25 -9.64 22.44
CA MET A 1 -18.22 -9.84 21.40
C MET A 1 -18.94 -9.83 20.06
N THR A 2 -18.41 -9.12 19.09
CA THR A 2 -18.97 -9.10 17.75
C THR A 2 -18.77 -10.46 17.10
N ASP A 3 -19.86 -11.06 16.63
CA ASP A 3 -19.79 -12.32 15.89
C ASP A 3 -19.33 -12.05 14.45
N LEU A 4 -18.11 -12.45 14.13
CA LEU A 4 -17.56 -12.32 12.78
C LEU A 4 -17.99 -13.47 11.86
N SER A 5 -18.66 -14.50 12.33
CA SER A 5 -19.08 -15.65 11.53
C SER A 5 -20.10 -15.29 10.45
N VAL A 6 -20.76 -14.14 10.58
CA VAL A 6 -21.66 -13.58 9.55
C VAL A 6 -20.93 -13.13 8.27
N PHE A 7 -19.61 -12.99 8.34
CA PHE A 7 -18.79 -12.64 7.17
C PHE A 7 -18.24 -13.92 6.52
N PRO A 8 -18.60 -14.25 5.28
CA PRO A 8 -18.18 -15.49 4.63
C PRO A 8 -16.66 -15.69 4.56
N ILE A 9 -15.87 -14.61 4.54
CA ILE A 9 -14.41 -14.65 4.55
C ILE A 9 -13.87 -15.50 5.71
N THR A 10 -14.53 -15.49 6.88
CA THR A 10 -14.10 -16.20 8.08
C THR A 10 -14.27 -17.73 7.98
N ALA A 11 -15.04 -18.22 7.02
CA ALA A 11 -15.13 -19.66 6.76
C ALA A 11 -13.82 -20.22 6.18
N LYS A 12 -13.12 -19.44 5.37
CA LYS A 12 -11.81 -19.84 4.81
C LYS A 12 -10.63 -19.43 5.70
N TRP A 13 -10.73 -18.29 6.36
CA TRP A 13 -9.75 -17.78 7.33
C TRP A 13 -10.41 -17.51 8.67
N PRO A 14 -10.59 -18.57 9.52
CA PRO A 14 -11.17 -18.42 10.84
C PRO A 14 -10.30 -17.50 11.72
N ALA A 15 -10.92 -16.50 12.35
CA ALA A 15 -10.24 -15.60 13.26
C ALA A 15 -9.90 -16.32 14.57
N GLN A 16 -8.64 -16.32 14.98
CA GLN A 16 -8.19 -16.78 16.29
C GLN A 16 -8.43 -15.73 17.37
N HIS A 17 -8.39 -14.46 16.96
CA HIS A 17 -8.61 -13.28 17.79
C HIS A 17 -9.72 -12.41 17.19
N PRO A 18 -11.00 -12.81 17.28
CA PRO A 18 -12.11 -12.11 16.62
C PRO A 18 -12.36 -10.69 17.14
N GLU A 19 -11.77 -10.33 18.27
CA GLU A 19 -11.80 -8.97 18.82
C GLU A 19 -10.82 -8.01 18.16
N ARG A 20 -9.85 -8.53 17.37
CA ARG A 20 -8.80 -7.75 16.69
C ARG A 20 -9.20 -7.45 15.25
N LEU A 21 -8.59 -6.41 14.69
CA LEU A 21 -8.69 -6.14 13.28
C LEU A 21 -8.09 -7.31 12.46
N GLN A 22 -8.82 -7.81 11.48
CA GLN A 22 -8.40 -8.89 10.60
C GLN A 22 -7.83 -8.29 9.31
N LEU A 23 -6.58 -8.59 8.98
CA LEU A 23 -5.91 -8.17 7.75
C LEU A 23 -5.78 -9.35 6.80
N TYR A 24 -6.36 -9.25 5.62
CA TYR A 24 -6.23 -10.22 4.51
C TYR A 24 -5.29 -9.65 3.46
N SER A 25 -4.06 -10.18 3.36
CA SER A 25 -3.03 -9.53 2.56
C SER A 25 -1.96 -10.50 2.01
N LEU A 26 -1.03 -9.94 1.24
CA LEU A 26 0.22 -10.52 0.76
C LEU A 26 1.26 -9.40 0.71
N PRO A 27 2.59 -9.66 0.88
CA PRO A 27 3.61 -8.61 0.94
C PRO A 27 3.92 -8.03 -0.45
N THR A 28 2.90 -7.49 -1.11
CA THR A 28 2.99 -6.67 -2.32
C THR A 28 3.06 -5.18 -1.96
N PRO A 29 3.42 -4.29 -2.88
CA PRO A 29 3.46 -2.86 -2.58
C PRO A 29 2.15 -2.28 -2.01
N ASN A 30 0.99 -2.84 -2.37
CA ASN A 30 -0.28 -2.42 -1.80
C ASN A 30 -0.56 -3.08 -0.45
N GLY A 31 -0.22 -4.37 -0.31
CA GLY A 31 -0.45 -5.13 0.92
C GLY A 31 0.34 -4.57 2.10
N VAL A 32 1.62 -4.28 1.87
CA VAL A 32 2.49 -3.75 2.94
C VAL A 32 2.13 -2.34 3.41
N LYS A 33 1.39 -1.56 2.64
CA LYS A 33 0.86 -0.27 3.13
C LYS A 33 0.07 -0.45 4.42
N VAL A 34 -0.81 -1.45 4.42
CA VAL A 34 -1.71 -1.70 5.56
C VAL A 34 -0.97 -2.32 6.72
N SER A 35 -0.09 -3.31 6.49
CA SER A 35 0.71 -3.87 7.57
C SER A 35 1.65 -2.83 8.19
N ILE A 36 2.29 -1.97 7.39
CA ILE A 36 3.09 -0.85 7.90
C ILE A 36 2.22 0.10 8.76
N MET A 37 1.04 0.49 8.27
CA MET A 37 0.14 1.37 9.02
C MET A 37 -0.28 0.75 10.36
N LEU A 38 -0.55 -0.54 10.40
CA LEU A 38 -0.91 -1.25 11.63
C LEU A 38 0.27 -1.29 12.61
N GLU A 39 1.49 -1.54 12.13
CA GLU A 39 2.69 -1.51 12.97
C GLU A 39 3.02 -0.08 13.47
N GLU A 40 2.84 0.95 12.64
CA GLU A 40 3.05 2.36 13.03
C GLU A 40 2.01 2.85 14.05
N THR A 41 0.77 2.39 13.95
CA THR A 41 -0.29 2.78 14.90
C THR A 41 -0.25 2.00 16.19
N GLY A 42 0.27 0.76 16.16
CA GLY A 42 0.25 -0.18 17.27
C GLY A 42 -1.12 -0.82 17.52
N LEU A 43 -2.04 -0.73 16.55
CA LEU A 43 -3.34 -1.38 16.65
C LEU A 43 -3.18 -2.91 16.70
N PRO A 44 -3.86 -3.60 17.61
CA PRO A 44 -3.87 -5.06 17.62
C PRO A 44 -4.57 -5.61 16.37
N TYR A 45 -3.92 -6.52 15.68
CA TYR A 45 -4.49 -7.14 14.49
C TYR A 45 -4.12 -8.62 14.39
N GLU A 46 -4.83 -9.33 13.55
CA GLU A 46 -4.54 -10.68 13.11
C GLU A 46 -4.39 -10.67 11.60
N VAL A 47 -3.40 -11.41 11.07
CA VAL A 47 -3.10 -11.42 9.65
C VAL A 47 -3.42 -12.77 9.03
N HIS A 48 -4.05 -12.71 7.85
CA HIS A 48 -4.38 -13.86 7.02
C HIS A 48 -3.69 -13.73 5.66
N ARG A 49 -2.86 -14.72 5.33
CA ARG A 49 -2.21 -14.77 4.03
C ARG A 49 -3.21 -15.14 2.95
N VAL A 50 -3.29 -14.32 1.90
CA VAL A 50 -4.07 -14.57 0.68
C VAL A 50 -3.10 -14.94 -0.45
N GLY A 51 -2.93 -16.24 -0.70
CA GLY A 51 -1.93 -16.76 -1.64
C GLY A 51 -2.38 -16.68 -3.10
N PHE A 52 -1.62 -15.98 -3.94
CA PHE A 52 -1.89 -15.93 -5.38
C PHE A 52 -1.59 -17.25 -6.09
N ASP A 53 -0.65 -18.02 -5.56
CA ASP A 53 -0.30 -19.37 -6.02
C ASP A 53 -1.46 -20.37 -5.90
N LYS A 54 -2.38 -20.14 -4.94
CA LYS A 54 -3.59 -20.94 -4.73
C LYS A 54 -4.85 -20.29 -5.30
N ASN A 55 -4.73 -19.15 -5.96
CA ASN A 55 -5.86 -18.34 -6.41
C ASN A 55 -6.84 -17.96 -5.29
N ASP A 56 -6.33 -17.78 -4.07
CA ASP A 56 -7.15 -17.46 -2.89
C ASP A 56 -8.00 -16.21 -3.08
N GLN A 57 -7.47 -15.21 -3.79
CA GLN A 57 -8.17 -13.95 -4.09
C GLN A 57 -9.40 -14.14 -5.00
N MET A 58 -9.53 -15.32 -5.64
CA MET A 58 -10.66 -15.67 -6.51
C MET A 58 -11.69 -16.53 -5.78
N SER A 59 -11.44 -16.91 -4.52
CA SER A 59 -12.39 -17.73 -3.77
C SER A 59 -13.67 -16.94 -3.44
N PRO A 60 -14.83 -17.60 -3.37
CA PRO A 60 -16.09 -16.95 -3.01
C PRO A 60 -16.01 -16.21 -1.67
N GLU A 61 -15.26 -16.75 -0.71
CA GLU A 61 -15.07 -16.16 0.59
C GLU A 61 -14.31 -14.83 0.49
N PHE A 62 -13.21 -14.76 -0.29
CA PHE A 62 -12.49 -13.52 -0.48
C PHE A 62 -13.32 -12.50 -1.29
N LEU A 63 -14.00 -12.94 -2.33
CA LEU A 63 -14.87 -12.09 -3.16
C LEU A 63 -16.03 -11.49 -2.36
N SER A 64 -16.49 -12.16 -1.29
CA SER A 64 -17.50 -11.60 -0.40
C SER A 64 -17.01 -10.36 0.37
N LEU A 65 -15.69 -10.27 0.60
CA LEU A 65 -15.05 -9.13 1.25
C LEU A 65 -14.61 -8.08 0.22
N ASN A 66 -13.98 -8.52 -0.88
CA ASN A 66 -13.53 -7.65 -1.96
C ASN A 66 -13.92 -8.19 -3.34
N PRO A 67 -15.00 -7.66 -3.95
CA PRO A 67 -15.45 -8.09 -5.26
C PRO A 67 -14.45 -7.78 -6.40
N ASN A 68 -13.45 -6.92 -6.16
CA ASN A 68 -12.38 -6.60 -7.11
C ASN A 68 -11.24 -7.63 -7.11
N ASN A 69 -11.33 -8.70 -6.30
CA ASN A 69 -10.33 -9.78 -6.17
C ASN A 69 -8.87 -9.31 -5.93
N LYS A 70 -8.68 -8.21 -5.23
CA LYS A 70 -7.36 -7.63 -4.93
C LYS A 70 -7.12 -7.55 -3.42
N ILE A 71 -5.88 -7.82 -3.01
CA ILE A 71 -5.40 -7.52 -1.65
C ILE A 71 -4.87 -6.06 -1.62
N PRO A 72 -4.81 -5.42 -0.46
CA PRO A 72 -5.30 -5.85 0.85
C PRO A 72 -6.80 -5.63 1.03
N ALA A 73 -7.36 -6.33 2.02
CA ALA A 73 -8.67 -6.04 2.59
C ALA A 73 -8.62 -6.20 4.11
N ILE A 74 -9.51 -5.53 4.84
CA ILE A 74 -9.62 -5.66 6.30
C ILE A 74 -11.06 -5.96 6.72
N LEU A 75 -11.19 -6.60 7.88
CA LEU A 75 -12.43 -6.69 8.62
C LEU A 75 -12.16 -6.19 10.05
N ASP A 76 -12.71 -5.04 10.39
CA ASP A 76 -12.58 -4.46 11.72
C ASP A 76 -13.83 -4.75 12.53
N PRO A 77 -13.75 -5.58 13.61
CA PRO A 77 -14.90 -5.89 14.48
C PRO A 77 -15.39 -4.67 15.27
N GLN A 78 -14.55 -3.65 15.41
CA GLN A 78 -14.82 -2.42 16.15
C GLN A 78 -14.83 -1.20 15.23
N GLY A 79 -15.56 -1.29 14.12
CA GLY A 79 -15.71 -0.21 13.16
C GLY A 79 -16.56 0.97 13.70
N PRO A 80 -16.92 1.91 12.83
CA PRO A 80 -17.77 3.04 13.21
C PRO A 80 -19.07 2.61 13.87
N ASP A 81 -19.54 3.39 14.85
CA ASP A 81 -20.76 3.13 15.64
C ASP A 81 -20.75 1.77 16.36
N GLY A 82 -19.57 1.20 16.61
CA GLY A 82 -19.41 -0.09 17.27
C GLY A 82 -19.87 -1.29 16.42
N LYS A 83 -20.01 -1.10 15.11
CA LYS A 83 -20.39 -2.17 14.17
C LYS A 83 -19.17 -2.66 13.39
N PRO A 84 -19.14 -3.94 12.99
CA PRO A 84 -18.07 -4.43 12.13
C PRO A 84 -18.03 -3.67 10.80
N LEU A 85 -16.81 -3.38 10.32
CA LEU A 85 -16.55 -2.76 9.03
C LEU A 85 -15.68 -3.67 8.18
N ALA A 86 -16.18 -4.07 7.02
CA ALA A 86 -15.42 -4.69 5.95
C ALA A 86 -14.97 -3.59 4.98
N LEU A 87 -13.67 -3.53 4.69
CA LEU A 87 -13.12 -2.46 3.84
C LEU A 87 -12.00 -3.00 2.93
N TRP A 88 -11.99 -2.56 1.71
CA TRP A 88 -10.94 -2.82 0.71
C TRP A 88 -10.53 -1.49 0.05
N GLU A 89 -9.55 -1.50 -0.87
CA GLU A 89 -8.74 -0.39 -1.36
C GLU A 89 -7.73 0.11 -0.32
N SER A 90 -6.45 -0.11 -0.62
CA SER A 90 -5.37 0.24 0.31
C SER A 90 -5.39 1.71 0.73
N GLY A 91 -5.75 2.63 -0.18
CA GLY A 91 -5.89 4.06 0.13
C GLY A 91 -7.04 4.35 1.09
N ALA A 92 -8.21 3.72 0.89
CA ALA A 92 -9.36 3.86 1.78
C ALA A 92 -9.06 3.29 3.17
N ILE A 93 -8.37 2.14 3.22
CA ILE A 93 -7.93 1.53 4.48
C ILE A 93 -6.97 2.46 5.24
N LEU A 94 -6.01 3.09 4.55
CA LEU A 94 -5.08 4.04 5.18
C LEU A 94 -5.82 5.25 5.78
N ILE A 95 -6.78 5.82 5.06
CA ILE A 95 -7.62 6.94 5.57
C ILE A 95 -8.39 6.47 6.80
N TYR A 96 -9.05 5.32 6.71
CA TYR A 96 -9.82 4.76 7.82
C TYR A 96 -8.97 4.55 9.08
N LEU A 97 -7.79 3.95 8.95
CA LEU A 97 -6.90 3.69 10.08
C LEU A 97 -6.32 4.99 10.66
N ALA A 98 -6.06 5.98 9.80
CA ALA A 98 -5.63 7.31 10.25
C ALA A 98 -6.75 8.01 11.06
N ASP A 99 -7.99 7.96 10.59
CA ASP A 99 -9.14 8.52 11.30
C ASP A 99 -9.41 7.80 12.62
N LYS A 100 -9.36 6.46 12.60
CA LYS A 100 -9.55 5.62 13.80
C LYS A 100 -8.54 5.92 14.90
N THR A 101 -7.31 6.24 14.53
CA THR A 101 -6.20 6.43 15.48
C THR A 101 -5.84 7.89 15.75
N GLY A 102 -6.32 8.83 14.92
CA GLY A 102 -5.90 10.22 14.95
C GLY A 102 -4.43 10.44 14.58
N LYS A 103 -3.82 9.49 13.83
CA LYS A 103 -2.38 9.51 13.50
C LYS A 103 -2.15 9.54 11.99
N PHE A 104 -1.00 10.07 11.58
CA PHE A 104 -0.48 10.04 10.20
C PHE A 104 -1.35 10.76 9.16
N ILE A 105 -2.25 11.63 9.61
CA ILE A 105 -2.98 12.59 8.80
C ILE A 105 -3.16 13.88 9.60
N PRO A 106 -2.92 15.08 9.04
CA PRO A 106 -3.16 16.33 9.73
C PRO A 106 -4.61 16.49 10.18
N ALA A 107 -4.82 17.10 11.35
CA ALA A 107 -6.15 17.34 11.88
C ALA A 107 -6.85 18.55 11.23
N ASP A 108 -6.06 19.52 10.73
CA ASP A 108 -6.61 20.66 9.99
C ASP A 108 -7.04 20.23 8.58
N LEU A 109 -8.12 20.87 8.09
CA LEU A 109 -8.73 20.48 6.81
C LEU A 109 -7.80 20.68 5.62
N ALA A 110 -6.99 21.74 5.60
CA ALA A 110 -6.10 22.00 4.47
C ALA A 110 -5.01 20.92 4.38
N GLY A 111 -4.30 20.65 5.48
CA GLY A 111 -3.29 19.60 5.54
C GLY A 111 -3.87 18.20 5.29
N ARG A 112 -5.10 17.95 5.79
CA ARG A 112 -5.81 16.70 5.53
C ARG A 112 -6.06 16.50 4.02
N TYR A 113 -6.62 17.49 3.33
CA TYR A 113 -6.89 17.37 1.89
C TYR A 113 -5.61 17.32 1.06
N GLU A 114 -4.57 18.05 1.45
CA GLU A 114 -3.26 17.94 0.79
C GLU A 114 -2.68 16.52 0.94
N THR A 115 -2.78 15.91 2.13
CA THR A 115 -2.37 14.51 2.34
C THR A 115 -3.17 13.55 1.46
N ILE A 116 -4.49 13.73 1.39
CA ILE A 116 -5.36 12.91 0.52
C ILE A 116 -5.02 13.13 -0.95
N GLN A 117 -4.70 14.35 -1.38
CA GLN A 117 -4.24 14.62 -2.75
C GLN A 117 -3.00 13.79 -3.11
N TRP A 118 -2.00 13.74 -2.24
CA TRP A 118 -0.80 12.92 -2.45
C TRP A 118 -1.09 11.42 -2.37
N LEU A 119 -2.01 11.00 -1.52
CA LEU A 119 -2.50 9.63 -1.50
C LEU A 119 -3.18 9.27 -2.83
N MET A 120 -4.05 10.14 -3.39
CA MET A 120 -4.70 9.91 -4.68
C MET A 120 -3.69 9.95 -5.84
N PHE A 121 -2.65 10.80 -5.78
CA PHE A 121 -1.54 10.78 -6.72
C PHE A 121 -0.84 9.41 -6.75
N GLN A 122 -0.66 8.78 -5.58
CA GLN A 122 -0.14 7.42 -5.53
C GLN A 122 -1.12 6.41 -6.11
N MET A 123 -2.40 6.45 -5.72
CA MET A 123 -3.41 5.47 -6.11
C MET A 123 -3.74 5.53 -7.61
N GLY A 124 -3.81 6.73 -8.18
CA GLY A 124 -4.15 6.93 -9.60
C GLY A 124 -2.96 6.98 -10.55
N GLY A 125 -1.76 7.25 -10.05
CA GLY A 125 -0.56 7.46 -10.87
C GLY A 125 0.57 6.50 -10.52
N VAL A 126 1.26 6.74 -9.40
CA VAL A 126 2.50 6.03 -9.03
C VAL A 126 2.31 4.50 -9.02
N GLY A 127 1.30 4.01 -8.30
CA GLY A 127 1.05 2.58 -8.19
C GLY A 127 0.77 1.91 -9.54
N PRO A 128 -0.23 2.37 -10.28
CA PRO A 128 -0.56 1.80 -11.58
C PRO A 128 0.60 1.85 -12.58
N MET A 129 1.28 2.99 -12.72
CA MET A 129 2.34 3.14 -13.74
C MET A 129 3.59 2.34 -13.39
N PHE A 130 4.02 2.32 -12.12
CA PHE A 130 5.13 1.48 -11.67
C PHE A 130 4.78 -0.02 -11.80
N GLY A 131 3.52 -0.38 -11.56
CA GLY A 131 3.02 -1.74 -11.79
C GLY A 131 3.13 -2.17 -13.26
N GLN A 132 2.84 -1.27 -14.20
CA GLN A 132 3.03 -1.55 -15.63
C GLN A 132 4.50 -1.70 -15.99
N VAL A 133 5.40 -0.87 -15.44
CA VAL A 133 6.85 -1.10 -15.61
C VAL A 133 7.21 -2.50 -15.14
N GLY A 134 6.74 -2.91 -13.96
CA GLY A 134 6.96 -4.27 -13.44
C GLY A 134 6.44 -5.35 -14.40
N PHE A 135 5.24 -5.18 -14.95
CA PHE A 135 4.68 -6.14 -15.90
C PHE A 135 5.56 -6.31 -17.14
N PHE A 136 6.01 -5.20 -17.74
CA PHE A 136 6.79 -5.24 -18.98
C PHE A 136 8.29 -5.48 -18.77
N ASN A 137 8.82 -5.32 -17.55
CA ASN A 137 10.23 -5.53 -17.23
C ASN A 137 10.53 -6.85 -16.52
N LYS A 138 9.63 -7.31 -15.66
CA LYS A 138 9.86 -8.49 -14.77
C LYS A 138 8.94 -9.66 -15.08
N PHE A 139 7.67 -9.40 -15.46
CA PHE A 139 6.65 -10.43 -15.66
C PHE A 139 6.44 -10.79 -17.14
N ALA A 140 5.25 -11.24 -17.49
CA ALA A 140 4.92 -11.77 -18.81
C ALA A 140 5.28 -10.81 -19.97
N GLY A 141 5.11 -9.52 -19.79
CA GLY A 141 5.43 -8.52 -20.80
C GLY A 141 6.94 -8.39 -21.13
N LYS A 142 7.82 -8.97 -20.29
CA LYS A 142 9.28 -8.99 -20.55
C LYS A 142 9.62 -9.71 -21.85
N SER A 143 8.86 -10.74 -22.22
CA SER A 143 9.07 -11.52 -23.44
C SER A 143 8.54 -10.85 -24.72
N TYR A 144 7.77 -9.75 -24.62
CA TYR A 144 7.21 -9.08 -25.79
C TYR A 144 8.34 -8.45 -26.63
N GLU A 145 8.31 -8.67 -27.94
CA GLU A 145 9.29 -8.09 -28.88
C GLU A 145 9.11 -6.57 -28.94
N ASP A 146 7.87 -6.09 -29.03
CA ASP A 146 7.56 -4.66 -29.05
C ASP A 146 7.78 -4.04 -27.67
N LYS A 147 8.80 -3.21 -27.55
CA LYS A 147 9.15 -2.52 -26.31
C LYS A 147 8.46 -1.16 -26.13
N ARG A 148 7.71 -0.67 -27.10
CA ARG A 148 7.01 0.63 -27.00
C ARG A 148 6.08 0.74 -25.80
N PRO A 149 5.29 -0.28 -25.39
CA PRO A 149 4.51 -0.20 -24.16
C PRO A 149 5.37 -0.04 -22.91
N ARG A 150 6.46 -0.82 -22.80
CA ARG A 150 7.42 -0.69 -21.70
C ARG A 150 7.99 0.71 -21.64
N ASP A 151 8.49 1.21 -22.76
CA ASP A 151 9.20 2.49 -22.83
C ASP A 151 8.26 3.66 -22.52
N ARG A 152 6.97 3.55 -22.90
CA ARG A 152 5.94 4.51 -22.49
C ARG A 152 5.78 4.57 -20.98
N TYR A 153 5.65 3.41 -20.30
CA TYR A 153 5.47 3.38 -18.84
C TYR A 153 6.75 3.77 -18.09
N VAL A 154 7.91 3.48 -18.65
CA VAL A 154 9.20 3.97 -18.14
C VAL A 154 9.24 5.50 -18.18
N ALA A 155 8.90 6.11 -19.31
CA ALA A 155 8.86 7.56 -19.44
C ALA A 155 7.87 8.20 -18.43
N GLU A 156 6.67 7.64 -18.29
CA GLU A 156 5.71 8.13 -17.31
C GLU A 156 6.20 7.93 -15.87
N SER A 157 6.85 6.81 -15.56
CA SER A 157 7.44 6.58 -14.25
C SER A 157 8.55 7.58 -13.92
N LYS A 158 9.41 7.93 -14.87
CA LYS A 158 10.39 9.00 -14.70
C LYS A 158 9.73 10.35 -14.43
N ARG A 159 8.65 10.67 -15.13
CA ARG A 159 7.89 11.91 -14.90
C ARG A 159 7.33 11.94 -13.47
N LEU A 160 6.73 10.84 -13.00
CA LEU A 160 6.18 10.73 -11.64
C LEU A 160 7.28 10.81 -10.58
N LEU A 161 8.43 10.19 -10.80
CA LEU A 161 9.60 10.33 -9.93
C LEU A 161 10.10 11.78 -9.89
N GLY A 162 10.08 12.50 -11.01
CA GLY A 162 10.42 13.93 -11.07
C GLY A 162 9.46 14.80 -10.24
N VAL A 163 8.17 14.46 -10.21
CA VAL A 163 7.19 15.15 -9.32
C VAL A 163 7.54 14.92 -7.85
N LEU A 164 7.87 13.67 -7.47
CA LEU A 164 8.29 13.34 -6.11
C LEU A 164 9.62 14.00 -5.74
N GLU A 165 10.58 14.04 -6.67
CA GLU A 165 11.88 14.67 -6.48
C GLU A 165 11.74 16.16 -6.18
N GLY A 166 10.94 16.87 -6.97
CA GLY A 166 10.64 18.29 -6.73
C GLY A 166 9.91 18.50 -5.41
N ARG A 167 8.96 17.63 -5.06
CA ARG A 167 8.23 17.70 -3.78
C ARG A 167 9.14 17.53 -2.57
N LEU A 168 10.15 16.68 -2.68
CA LEU A 168 11.05 16.30 -1.59
C LEU A 168 12.32 17.16 -1.51
N SER A 169 12.48 18.15 -2.39
CA SER A 169 13.71 18.95 -2.50
C SER A 169 14.05 19.76 -1.22
N ASP A 170 13.03 20.18 -0.48
CA ASP A 170 13.15 21.04 0.71
C ASP A 170 12.52 20.44 1.98
N ARG A 171 12.17 19.15 1.95
CA ARG A 171 11.43 18.50 3.04
C ARG A 171 11.81 17.04 3.25
N THR A 172 11.57 16.54 4.48
CA THR A 172 11.88 15.17 4.86
C THR A 172 10.88 14.17 4.27
N TRP A 173 9.59 14.49 4.36
CA TRP A 173 8.45 13.66 3.96
C TRP A 173 7.56 14.39 2.96
N ILE A 174 6.64 13.68 2.36
CA ILE A 174 5.70 14.25 1.37
C ILE A 174 4.97 15.47 1.93
N MET A 175 4.62 15.47 3.22
CA MET A 175 3.90 16.56 3.87
C MET A 175 4.82 17.52 4.67
N GLY A 176 6.12 17.50 4.44
CA GLY A 176 7.10 18.33 5.14
C GLY A 176 7.85 17.53 6.19
N ASP A 177 7.81 17.94 7.45
CA ASP A 177 8.46 17.21 8.57
C ASP A 177 7.57 16.08 9.11
N GLY A 178 6.29 16.10 8.79
CA GLY A 178 5.32 15.12 9.26
C GLY A 178 5.24 13.89 8.35
N TYR A 179 5.56 12.72 8.88
CA TYR A 179 5.33 11.43 8.24
C TYR A 179 3.83 11.09 8.23
N THR A 180 3.29 10.74 7.06
CA THR A 180 1.85 10.59 6.85
C THR A 180 1.50 9.34 6.04
N ILE A 181 0.19 9.09 5.87
CA ILE A 181 -0.33 8.04 4.98
C ILE A 181 0.08 8.24 3.51
N ALA A 182 0.46 9.45 3.10
CA ALA A 182 1.02 9.70 1.77
C ALA A 182 2.36 8.98 1.59
N ASP A 183 3.25 9.07 2.60
CA ASP A 183 4.54 8.37 2.61
C ASP A 183 4.36 6.87 2.66
N ILE A 184 3.47 6.39 3.54
CA ILE A 184 3.11 4.96 3.67
C ILE A 184 2.59 4.39 2.34
N ALA A 185 1.89 5.20 1.55
CA ALA A 185 1.37 4.77 0.27
C ALA A 185 2.42 4.76 -0.84
N ILE A 186 3.28 5.79 -0.92
CA ILE A 186 4.20 6.04 -2.03
C ILE A 186 5.45 5.14 -1.95
N PHE A 187 6.14 5.11 -0.80
CA PHE A 187 7.46 4.50 -0.72
C PHE A 187 7.51 2.99 -0.89
N PRO A 188 6.51 2.18 -0.52
CA PRO A 188 6.47 0.77 -0.91
C PRO A 188 6.55 0.55 -2.42
N TRP A 189 5.95 1.44 -3.22
CA TRP A 189 5.98 1.37 -4.67
C TRP A 189 7.33 1.80 -5.25
N VAL A 190 7.96 2.85 -4.70
CA VAL A 190 9.32 3.26 -5.09
C VAL A 190 10.31 2.13 -4.77
N ARG A 191 10.24 1.56 -3.55
CA ARG A 191 11.06 0.42 -3.16
C ARG A 191 10.89 -0.78 -4.10
N ASN A 192 9.66 -1.09 -4.47
CA ASN A 192 9.35 -2.22 -5.33
C ASN A 192 9.82 -1.99 -6.77
N LEU A 193 9.69 -0.77 -7.29
CA LEU A 193 10.18 -0.39 -8.61
C LEU A 193 11.69 -0.62 -8.75
N ILE A 194 12.46 -0.17 -7.74
CA ILE A 194 13.91 -0.28 -7.73
C ILE A 194 14.35 -1.72 -7.44
N GLY A 195 13.81 -2.32 -6.38
CA GLY A 195 14.23 -3.63 -5.89
C GLY A 195 13.61 -4.79 -6.68
N PHE A 196 12.34 -5.12 -6.40
CA PHE A 196 11.72 -6.33 -6.95
C PHE A 196 11.53 -6.27 -8.47
N TYR A 197 11.16 -5.11 -9.03
CA TYR A 197 11.02 -4.96 -10.48
C TYR A 197 12.35 -4.75 -11.22
N GLU A 198 13.44 -4.50 -10.48
CA GLU A 198 14.79 -4.33 -11.04
C GLU A 198 14.85 -3.21 -12.11
N ALA A 199 14.02 -2.18 -11.93
CA ALA A 199 13.86 -1.13 -12.92
C ALA A 199 14.61 0.18 -12.58
N GLY A 200 15.48 0.15 -11.54
CA GLY A 200 16.21 1.35 -11.09
C GLY A 200 17.02 2.04 -12.18
N GLU A 201 17.83 1.29 -12.94
CA GLU A 201 18.59 1.84 -14.08
C GLU A 201 17.67 2.31 -15.20
N LEU A 202 16.60 1.53 -15.48
CA LEU A 202 15.67 1.83 -16.55
C LEU A 202 14.93 3.16 -16.34
N VAL A 203 14.60 3.48 -15.09
CA VAL A 203 13.97 4.76 -14.72
C VAL A 203 14.99 5.83 -14.33
N GLU A 204 16.28 5.54 -14.43
CA GLU A 204 17.39 6.45 -14.10
C GLU A 204 17.26 6.99 -12.67
N ILE A 205 17.03 6.11 -11.69
CA ILE A 205 16.72 6.47 -10.30
C ILE A 205 17.79 7.35 -9.65
N ALA A 206 19.06 7.26 -10.11
CA ALA A 206 20.16 8.10 -9.61
C ALA A 206 19.93 9.60 -9.84
N ASN A 207 19.06 9.98 -10.78
CA ASN A 207 18.69 11.37 -11.04
C ASN A 207 17.66 11.92 -10.02
N PHE A 208 17.21 11.11 -9.05
CA PHE A 208 16.20 11.47 -8.05
C PHE A 208 16.74 11.29 -6.62
N PRO A 209 17.80 12.05 -6.22
CA PRO A 209 18.47 11.85 -4.92
C PRO A 209 17.57 12.13 -3.71
N ASN A 210 16.60 13.06 -3.81
CA ASN A 210 15.67 13.33 -2.72
C ASN A 210 14.68 12.17 -2.52
N VAL A 211 14.24 11.53 -3.60
CA VAL A 211 13.42 10.32 -3.54
C VAL A 211 14.18 9.18 -2.87
N ILE A 212 15.45 8.97 -3.23
CA ILE A 212 16.32 7.95 -2.61
C ILE A 212 16.50 8.25 -1.13
N ARG A 213 16.86 9.48 -0.75
CA ARG A 213 17.01 9.91 0.64
C ARG A 213 15.75 9.63 1.46
N ALA A 214 14.58 9.98 0.94
CA ALA A 214 13.32 9.78 1.64
C ALA A 214 12.94 8.28 1.72
N LEU A 215 13.24 7.49 0.69
CA LEU A 215 13.08 6.03 0.72
C LEU A 215 13.96 5.40 1.81
N ASP A 216 15.24 5.82 1.92
CA ASP A 216 16.16 5.31 2.93
C ASP A 216 15.65 5.64 4.35
N ALA A 217 15.18 6.86 4.56
CA ALA A 217 14.55 7.27 5.82
C ALA A 217 13.28 6.45 6.12
N PHE A 218 12.48 6.15 5.10
CA PHE A 218 11.27 5.33 5.22
C PHE A 218 11.60 3.90 5.66
N VAL A 219 12.52 3.22 4.97
CA VAL A 219 12.86 1.82 5.30
C VAL A 219 13.60 1.67 6.61
N ALA A 220 14.26 2.73 7.09
CA ALA A 220 14.93 2.75 8.38
C ALA A 220 13.97 2.78 9.58
N ARG A 221 12.67 3.08 9.37
CA ARG A 221 11.67 3.09 10.46
C ARG A 221 11.40 1.66 10.96
N PRO A 222 11.47 1.39 12.28
CA PRO A 222 11.27 0.01 12.80
C PRO A 222 9.92 -0.60 12.42
N ALA A 223 8.83 0.18 12.45
CA ALA A 223 7.50 -0.27 12.06
C ALA A 223 7.42 -0.60 10.55
N VAL A 224 8.09 0.17 9.71
CA VAL A 224 8.21 -0.12 8.27
C VAL A 224 8.98 -1.42 8.05
N ALA A 225 10.14 -1.58 8.67
CA ALA A 225 10.95 -2.78 8.53
C ALA A 225 10.16 -4.04 8.90
N LYS A 226 9.36 -3.99 9.98
CA LYS A 226 8.48 -5.09 10.40
C LYS A 226 7.31 -5.29 9.44
N GLY A 227 6.59 -4.22 9.08
CA GLY A 227 5.41 -4.26 8.22
C GLY A 227 5.71 -4.76 6.80
N LEU A 228 6.93 -4.53 6.28
CA LEU A 228 7.36 -5.03 4.98
C LEU A 228 7.46 -6.57 4.91
N LEU A 229 7.52 -7.26 6.03
CA LEU A 229 7.62 -8.72 6.12
C LEU A 229 6.27 -9.41 6.33
N ILE A 230 5.17 -8.68 6.43
CA ILE A 230 3.84 -9.19 6.79
C ILE A 230 2.91 -9.22 5.56
N PRO A 231 2.20 -10.36 5.38
CA PRO A 231 2.37 -11.67 6.02
C PRO A 231 3.63 -12.39 5.52
N GLY A 232 4.36 -13.01 6.46
CA GLY A 232 5.50 -13.85 6.15
C GLY A 232 5.11 -15.16 5.45
#